data_6fd1859149b7f1c0c00ae1909e092f49
#
_entry.id   6fd1859149b7f1c0c00ae1909e092f49
#
_cell.length_a   1.000
_cell.length_b   1.000
_cell.length_c   1.000
_cell.angle_alpha   90.00
_cell.angle_beta   90.00
_cell.angle_gamma   90.00
#
_symmetry.space_group_name_H-M   'P 1'
#
loop_
_entity.id
_entity.type
_entity.pdbx_description
1 polymer ?
#
loop_
_entity_poly.entity_id
_entity_poly.type
_entity_poly.pdbx_seq_one_letter_code
_entity_poly.pdbx_strand_id
1 'polypeptide(L)'
;YLETDSLVDAKKVGIEGVSRYGKAALVTLAFEPRFAVGLIGSSGKGGATLHRRVFGEAVESLTGSGEYHWMAGNYLKYGTEESSFGKKTGCYLPVDSHELIALCAPRLTFISYGIPEKGDAKWLDQTGSYMSTIAAGSVFKLLGAKDLGVSNDYMKEKMPPMLTDMLDGELAWRQHDGGHTDAPNFKSFVPWASKFLKYER
;
A
#
# COMPACT_ATOMS: atom_id res chain seq x y z
N TYR A 1 -17.56 16.92 -4.55
CA TYR A 1 -18.84 16.63 -3.87
C TYR A 1 -18.66 16.63 -2.36
N LEU A 2 -17.78 15.77 -1.78
CA LEU A 2 -17.60 15.67 -0.31
C LEU A 2 -17.20 17.00 0.36
N GLU A 3 -16.50 17.87 -0.34
CA GLU A 3 -16.14 19.21 0.14
C GLU A 3 -17.33 20.18 0.24
N THR A 4 -18.43 19.86 -0.41
CA THR A 4 -19.66 20.68 -0.43
C THR A 4 -20.79 20.09 0.42
N ASP A 5 -20.59 18.90 1.00
CA ASP A 5 -21.56 18.22 1.85
C ASP A 5 -21.38 18.67 3.32
N SER A 6 -22.39 19.33 3.87
CA SER A 6 -22.34 19.86 5.25
C SER A 6 -22.27 18.79 6.33
N LEU A 7 -22.53 17.52 6.01
CA LEU A 7 -22.43 16.38 6.92
C LEU A 7 -21.04 15.75 6.94
N VAL A 8 -20.13 16.20 6.05
CA VAL A 8 -18.80 15.63 5.86
C VAL A 8 -17.73 16.62 6.34
N ASP A 9 -16.84 16.16 7.21
CA ASP A 9 -15.58 16.88 7.45
C ASP A 9 -14.61 16.54 6.32
N ALA A 10 -14.57 17.37 5.29
CA ALA A 10 -13.77 17.16 4.10
C ALA A 10 -12.25 17.03 4.38
N LYS A 11 -11.78 17.54 5.53
CA LYS A 11 -10.38 17.42 5.95
C LYS A 11 -10.04 16.05 6.57
N LYS A 12 -11.03 15.21 6.82
CA LYS A 12 -10.89 13.90 7.44
C LYS A 12 -11.36 12.75 6.55
N VAL A 13 -11.58 13.02 5.28
CA VAL A 13 -11.98 11.99 4.31
C VAL A 13 -10.83 11.02 4.07
N GLY A 14 -11.14 9.73 4.18
CA GLY A 14 -10.22 8.63 3.88
C GLY A 14 -10.53 7.95 2.56
N ILE A 15 -9.58 7.13 2.11
CA ILE A 15 -9.75 6.24 0.96
C ILE A 15 -9.39 4.81 1.37
N GLU A 16 -10.16 3.85 0.87
CA GLU A 16 -9.97 2.44 1.15
C GLU A 16 -10.06 1.63 -0.14
N GLY A 17 -9.34 0.52 -0.19
CA GLY A 17 -9.44 -0.44 -1.28
C GLY A 17 -8.65 -1.71 -1.03
N VAL A 18 -9.17 -2.82 -1.58
CA VAL A 18 -8.55 -4.14 -1.55
C VAL A 18 -8.16 -4.57 -2.95
N SER A 19 -7.06 -5.33 -3.09
CA SER A 19 -6.64 -5.91 -4.36
C SER A 19 -6.30 -4.82 -5.40
N ARG A 20 -6.82 -4.90 -6.62
CA ARG A 20 -6.69 -3.85 -7.64
C ARG A 20 -7.25 -2.49 -7.18
N TYR A 21 -8.27 -2.48 -6.33
CA TYR A 21 -8.77 -1.25 -5.72
C TYR A 21 -7.82 -0.73 -4.63
N GLY A 22 -7.06 -1.62 -3.97
CA GLY A 22 -5.95 -1.22 -3.10
C GLY A 22 -4.80 -0.56 -3.87
N LYS A 23 -4.50 -1.05 -5.10
CA LYS A 23 -3.58 -0.35 -6.02
C LYS A 23 -4.09 1.07 -6.32
N ALA A 24 -5.36 1.18 -6.71
CA ALA A 24 -6.00 2.47 -7.02
C ALA A 24 -6.05 3.40 -5.79
N ALA A 25 -6.39 2.87 -4.62
CA ALA A 25 -6.45 3.64 -3.38
C ALA A 25 -5.07 4.21 -2.99
N LEU A 26 -4.01 3.42 -3.09
CA LEU A 26 -2.65 3.88 -2.79
C LEU A 26 -2.19 4.97 -3.78
N VAL A 27 -2.40 4.78 -5.09
CA VAL A 27 -2.08 5.79 -6.10
C VAL A 27 -2.88 7.07 -5.85
N THR A 28 -4.17 6.94 -5.57
CA THR A 28 -5.02 8.11 -5.28
C THR A 28 -4.54 8.82 -4.01
N LEU A 29 -4.26 8.10 -2.93
CA LEU A 29 -3.72 8.70 -1.71
C LEU A 29 -2.41 9.43 -1.98
N ALA A 30 -1.51 8.86 -2.78
CA ALA A 30 -0.21 9.45 -3.09
C ALA A 30 -0.33 10.78 -3.87
N PHE A 31 -1.24 10.85 -4.85
CA PHE A 31 -1.36 11.99 -5.78
C PHE A 31 -2.50 12.96 -5.46
N GLU A 32 -3.43 12.60 -4.57
CA GLU A 32 -4.52 13.47 -4.15
C GLU A 32 -4.38 13.84 -2.66
N PRO A 33 -3.76 14.99 -2.36
CA PRO A 33 -3.42 15.38 -0.99
C PRO A 33 -4.62 15.70 -0.09
N ARG A 34 -5.82 15.80 -0.63
CA ARG A 34 -7.04 16.05 0.15
C ARG A 34 -7.50 14.83 0.96
N PHE A 35 -7.09 13.62 0.58
CA PHE A 35 -7.34 12.45 1.42
C PHE A 35 -6.41 12.46 2.65
N ALA A 36 -7.02 12.39 3.83
CA ALA A 36 -6.30 12.45 5.10
C ALA A 36 -5.73 11.09 5.54
N VAL A 37 -6.35 10.00 5.12
CA VAL A 37 -6.01 8.64 5.54
C VAL A 37 -6.30 7.63 4.43
N GLY A 38 -5.48 6.58 4.34
CA GLY A 38 -5.73 5.44 3.46
C GLY A 38 -5.64 4.09 4.18
N LEU A 39 -6.56 3.18 3.84
CA LEU A 39 -6.49 1.75 4.17
C LEU A 39 -6.25 0.97 2.88
N ILE A 40 -5.05 0.41 2.75
CA ILE A 40 -4.57 -0.24 1.54
C ILE A 40 -4.49 -1.74 1.79
N GLY A 41 -5.48 -2.48 1.30
CA GLY A 41 -5.64 -3.91 1.54
C GLY A 41 -5.11 -4.77 0.40
N SER A 42 -4.25 -5.75 0.70
CA SER A 42 -3.82 -6.85 -0.18
C SER A 42 -3.56 -6.41 -1.64
N SER A 43 -2.86 -5.29 -1.79
CA SER A 43 -2.76 -4.59 -3.08
C SER A 43 -1.76 -5.18 -4.07
N GLY A 44 -0.80 -6.01 -3.61
CA GLY A 44 0.20 -6.61 -4.49
C GLY A 44 1.10 -5.60 -5.22
N LYS A 45 1.72 -6.02 -6.31
CA LYS A 45 2.53 -5.14 -7.17
C LYS A 45 1.66 -4.17 -7.95
N GLY A 46 2.16 -2.97 -8.20
CA GLY A 46 1.36 -1.83 -8.65
C GLY A 46 0.62 -1.14 -7.51
N GLY A 47 0.64 -1.74 -6.32
CA GLY A 47 0.23 -1.20 -5.04
C GLY A 47 1.40 -1.15 -4.06
N ALA A 48 1.24 -1.74 -2.87
CA ALA A 48 2.22 -1.64 -1.80
C ALA A 48 3.39 -2.64 -1.88
N THR A 49 3.42 -3.57 -2.84
CA THR A 49 4.45 -4.62 -2.93
C THR A 49 5.58 -4.26 -3.90
N LEU A 50 6.83 -4.44 -3.46
CA LEU A 50 8.03 -4.17 -4.27
C LEU A 50 8.03 -4.93 -5.59
N HIS A 51 8.16 -4.21 -6.71
CA HIS A 51 8.31 -4.80 -8.04
C HIS A 51 9.65 -5.50 -8.23
N ARG A 52 10.73 -4.93 -7.67
CA ARG A 52 12.09 -5.46 -7.80
C ARG A 52 12.33 -6.73 -6.99
N ARG A 53 11.41 -7.09 -6.10
CA ARG A 53 11.42 -8.40 -5.46
C ARG A 53 10.79 -9.43 -6.40
N VAL A 54 11.61 -10.36 -6.90
CA VAL A 54 11.18 -11.39 -7.87
C VAL A 54 10.39 -12.50 -7.16
N PHE A 55 9.13 -12.22 -6.87
CA PHE A 55 8.18 -13.15 -6.26
C PHE A 55 6.75 -12.72 -6.57
N GLY A 56 5.86 -13.67 -6.84
CA GLY A 56 4.43 -13.41 -7.07
C GLY A 56 4.12 -12.66 -8.35
N GLU A 57 3.23 -11.66 -8.28
CA GLU A 57 2.89 -10.80 -9.41
C GLU A 57 4.16 -10.24 -10.08
N ALA A 58 4.11 -10.07 -11.38
CA ALA A 58 5.21 -9.55 -12.17
C ALA A 58 4.71 -8.45 -13.12
N VAL A 59 5.62 -7.68 -13.68
CA VAL A 59 5.27 -6.65 -14.68
C VAL A 59 4.57 -7.31 -15.87
N GLU A 60 4.99 -8.50 -16.26
CA GLU A 60 4.40 -9.30 -17.35
C GLU A 60 2.94 -9.64 -17.09
N SER A 61 2.59 -10.08 -15.85
CA SER A 61 1.20 -10.41 -15.52
C SER A 61 0.32 -9.15 -15.50
N LEU A 62 0.81 -8.07 -14.90
CA LEU A 62 0.09 -6.80 -14.80
C LEU A 62 -0.06 -6.07 -16.16
N THR A 63 0.73 -6.42 -17.16
CA THR A 63 0.61 -5.91 -18.54
C THR A 63 -0.06 -6.90 -19.47
N GLY A 64 -0.38 -8.09 -18.98
CA GLY A 64 -1.08 -9.13 -19.75
C GLY A 64 -2.55 -8.79 -20.02
N SER A 65 -3.16 -9.57 -20.92
CA SER A 65 -4.53 -9.32 -21.42
C SER A 65 -5.62 -9.28 -20.35
N GLY A 66 -5.40 -9.93 -19.20
CA GLY A 66 -6.37 -9.95 -18.09
C GLY A 66 -6.30 -8.75 -17.14
N GLU A 67 -5.16 -8.04 -17.09
CA GLU A 67 -4.87 -7.08 -16.03
C GLU A 67 -4.40 -5.70 -16.53
N TYR A 68 -3.96 -5.58 -17.78
CA TYR A 68 -3.36 -4.35 -18.31
C TYR A 68 -4.23 -3.11 -18.11
N HIS A 69 -5.55 -3.25 -18.09
CA HIS A 69 -6.50 -2.17 -17.91
C HIS A 69 -6.54 -1.60 -16.48
N TRP A 70 -5.86 -2.22 -15.52
CA TRP A 70 -5.67 -1.68 -14.18
C TRP A 70 -4.52 -0.69 -14.11
N MET A 71 -3.65 -0.67 -15.13
CA MET A 71 -2.40 0.07 -15.10
C MET A 71 -2.45 1.27 -16.05
N ALA A 72 -1.71 2.33 -15.69
CA ALA A 72 -1.52 3.47 -16.60
C ALA A 72 -0.77 3.05 -17.87
N GLY A 73 -1.12 3.65 -19.01
CA GLY A 73 -0.59 3.27 -20.32
C GLY A 73 0.94 3.25 -20.41
N ASN A 74 1.63 4.12 -19.69
CA ASN A 74 3.10 4.12 -19.64
C ASN A 74 3.69 2.88 -18.96
N TYR A 75 2.96 2.22 -18.07
CA TYR A 75 3.42 1.00 -17.43
C TYR A 75 3.56 -0.15 -18.43
N LEU A 76 2.71 -0.19 -19.46
CA LEU A 76 2.73 -1.22 -20.49
C LEU A 76 4.08 -1.31 -21.22
N LYS A 77 4.81 -0.20 -21.32
CA LYS A 77 6.14 -0.15 -21.95
C LYS A 77 7.16 -1.10 -21.32
N TYR A 78 6.93 -1.51 -20.06
CA TYR A 78 7.89 -2.31 -19.31
C TYR A 78 7.60 -3.82 -19.36
N GLY A 79 6.41 -4.22 -19.78
CA GLY A 79 5.99 -5.63 -19.71
C GLY A 79 5.47 -6.24 -21.00
N THR A 80 5.22 -5.46 -22.04
CA THR A 80 4.73 -5.98 -23.33
C THR A 80 5.84 -6.59 -24.16
N GLU A 81 5.48 -7.44 -25.15
CA GLU A 81 6.42 -8.01 -26.13
C GLU A 81 7.19 -6.93 -26.88
N GLU A 82 6.54 -5.80 -27.17
CA GLU A 82 7.07 -4.66 -27.89
C GLU A 82 7.88 -3.70 -27.01
N SER A 83 8.11 -4.06 -25.74
CA SER A 83 8.87 -3.21 -24.83
C SER A 83 10.27 -2.97 -25.37
N SER A 84 10.64 -1.68 -25.51
CA SER A 84 11.99 -1.26 -25.91
C SER A 84 13.01 -1.41 -24.78
N PHE A 85 12.60 -1.74 -23.57
CA PHE A 85 13.47 -1.86 -22.41
C PHE A 85 14.05 -3.27 -22.20
N GLY A 86 13.86 -4.19 -23.11
CA GLY A 86 14.43 -5.53 -23.05
C GLY A 86 13.64 -6.51 -22.16
N LYS A 87 14.31 -7.15 -21.20
CA LYS A 87 13.68 -8.15 -20.35
C LYS A 87 12.59 -7.52 -19.48
N LYS A 88 11.44 -8.16 -19.43
CA LYS A 88 10.24 -7.79 -18.68
C LYS A 88 10.44 -8.04 -17.18
N THR A 89 11.09 -7.13 -16.48
CA THR A 89 11.31 -7.23 -15.04
C THR A 89 11.06 -5.91 -14.34
N GLY A 90 10.72 -5.97 -13.07
CA GLY A 90 10.54 -4.78 -12.22
C GLY A 90 11.79 -3.88 -12.12
N CYS A 91 12.98 -4.41 -12.46
CA CYS A 91 14.23 -3.65 -12.43
C CYS A 91 14.28 -2.52 -13.47
N TYR A 92 13.49 -2.59 -14.53
CA TYR A 92 13.42 -1.54 -15.56
C TYR A 92 12.46 -0.41 -15.21
N LEU A 93 11.63 -0.58 -14.18
CA LEU A 93 10.74 0.48 -13.71
C LEU A 93 11.58 1.62 -13.10
N PRO A 94 11.26 2.89 -13.40
CA PRO A 94 11.99 4.03 -12.85
C PRO A 94 11.73 4.24 -11.36
N VAL A 95 10.61 3.72 -10.85
CA VAL A 95 10.14 3.84 -9.46
C VAL A 95 9.68 2.49 -8.94
N ASP A 96 9.52 2.38 -7.61
CA ASP A 96 8.99 1.18 -6.98
C ASP A 96 7.98 1.54 -5.87
N SER A 97 7.30 0.55 -5.33
CA SER A 97 6.17 0.72 -4.41
C SER A 97 6.51 1.48 -3.13
N HIS A 98 7.75 1.35 -2.62
CA HIS A 98 8.17 2.11 -1.43
C HIS A 98 8.19 3.62 -1.68
N GLU A 99 8.49 4.06 -2.90
CA GLU A 99 8.44 5.48 -3.28
C GLU A 99 6.99 5.95 -3.38
N LEU A 100 6.08 5.09 -3.87
CA LEU A 100 4.65 5.39 -3.90
C LEU A 100 4.05 5.53 -2.49
N ILE A 101 4.43 4.65 -1.55
CA ILE A 101 4.05 4.77 -0.14
C ILE A 101 4.65 6.04 0.47
N ALA A 102 5.91 6.36 0.14
CA ALA A 102 6.59 7.55 0.63
C ALA A 102 5.90 8.86 0.18
N LEU A 103 5.30 8.90 -1.02
CA LEU A 103 4.49 10.05 -1.48
C LEU A 103 3.23 10.28 -0.64
N CYS A 104 2.77 9.29 0.12
CA CYS A 104 1.66 9.48 1.05
C CYS A 104 2.07 10.26 2.31
N ALA A 105 3.36 10.25 2.68
CA ALA A 105 3.86 10.90 3.88
C ALA A 105 3.61 12.43 3.87
N PRO A 106 3.28 13.04 5.02
CA PRO A 106 3.16 12.46 6.37
C PRO A 106 1.75 11.96 6.71
N ARG A 107 0.86 11.79 5.73
CA ARG A 107 -0.55 11.42 5.92
C ARG A 107 -0.70 9.98 6.39
N LEU A 108 -1.79 9.71 7.09
CA LEU A 108 -2.08 8.40 7.66
C LEU A 108 -2.18 7.32 6.58
N THR A 109 -1.30 6.34 6.64
CA THR A 109 -1.22 5.27 5.65
C THR A 109 -1.16 3.92 6.34
N PHE A 110 -2.23 3.14 6.22
CA PHE A 110 -2.36 1.81 6.81
C PHE A 110 -2.25 0.74 5.72
N ILE A 111 -1.20 -0.06 5.76
CA ILE A 111 -0.98 -1.19 4.84
C ILE A 111 -1.47 -2.47 5.50
N SER A 112 -2.34 -3.21 4.81
CA SER A 112 -3.03 -4.40 5.32
C SER A 112 -2.90 -5.57 4.37
N TYR A 113 -2.71 -6.76 4.92
CA TYR A 113 -2.76 -8.03 4.19
C TYR A 113 -3.44 -9.11 5.03
N GLY A 114 -4.07 -10.07 4.36
CA GLY A 114 -4.53 -11.31 4.96
C GLY A 114 -3.45 -12.39 4.93
N ILE A 115 -3.87 -13.63 5.14
CA ILE A 115 -2.98 -14.80 5.11
C ILE A 115 -3.35 -15.76 3.96
N PRO A 116 -2.35 -16.40 3.34
CA PRO A 116 -2.57 -17.34 2.24
C PRO A 116 -3.47 -18.51 2.60
N GLU A 117 -3.39 -18.99 3.83
CA GLU A 117 -4.15 -20.12 4.35
C GLU A 117 -5.66 -19.86 4.36
N LYS A 118 -6.07 -18.60 4.34
CA LYS A 118 -7.47 -18.17 4.27
C LYS A 118 -7.84 -17.47 2.95
N GLY A 119 -6.97 -17.56 1.94
CA GLY A 119 -7.26 -17.11 0.59
C GLY A 119 -6.74 -15.73 0.20
N ASP A 120 -5.88 -15.09 1.03
CA ASP A 120 -5.11 -13.93 0.56
C ASP A 120 -3.89 -14.44 -0.19
N ALA A 121 -3.99 -14.49 -1.50
CA ALA A 121 -3.09 -15.25 -2.36
C ALA A 121 -1.62 -14.97 -2.06
N LYS A 122 -0.82 -16.04 -1.95
CA LYS A 122 0.62 -15.94 -1.65
C LYS A 122 1.39 -15.10 -2.68
N TRP A 123 0.94 -15.10 -3.93
CA TRP A 123 1.55 -14.32 -5.01
C TRP A 123 1.39 -12.79 -4.87
N LEU A 124 0.53 -12.31 -3.96
CA LEU A 124 0.47 -10.89 -3.58
C LEU A 124 1.71 -10.42 -2.82
N ASP A 125 2.51 -11.37 -2.32
CA ASP A 125 3.79 -11.11 -1.66
C ASP A 125 3.68 -10.16 -0.46
N GLN A 126 3.06 -10.65 0.60
CA GLN A 126 2.91 -9.93 1.87
C GLN A 126 4.26 -9.46 2.43
N THR A 127 5.30 -10.28 2.30
CA THR A 127 6.65 -9.93 2.73
C THR A 127 7.21 -8.76 1.92
N GLY A 128 7.04 -8.76 0.60
CA GLY A 128 7.50 -7.67 -0.26
C GLY A 128 6.78 -6.35 0.02
N SER A 129 5.52 -6.42 0.44
CA SER A 129 4.77 -5.24 0.87
C SER A 129 5.26 -4.72 2.23
N TYR A 130 5.56 -5.60 3.19
CA TYR A 130 6.19 -5.20 4.45
C TYR A 130 7.54 -4.52 4.22
N MET A 131 8.41 -5.10 3.37
CA MET A 131 9.70 -4.51 3.00
C MET A 131 9.53 -3.11 2.38
N SER A 132 8.56 -2.94 1.51
CA SER A 132 8.21 -1.66 0.90
C SER A 132 7.80 -0.62 1.95
N THR A 133 6.96 -1.03 2.90
CA THR A 133 6.49 -0.16 3.99
C THR A 133 7.66 0.26 4.89
N ILE A 134 8.57 -0.66 5.23
CA ILE A 134 9.80 -0.37 5.98
C ILE A 134 10.66 0.68 5.26
N ALA A 135 10.91 0.49 3.97
CA ALA A 135 11.73 1.42 3.18
C ALA A 135 11.12 2.84 3.11
N ALA A 136 9.80 2.92 2.97
CA ALA A 136 9.07 4.19 2.95
C ALA A 136 9.14 4.96 4.28
N GLY A 137 9.30 4.26 5.40
CA GLY A 137 9.33 4.85 6.75
C GLY A 137 10.37 5.95 6.93
N SER A 138 11.48 5.89 6.21
CA SER A 138 12.51 6.93 6.24
C SER A 138 11.99 8.31 5.82
N VAL A 139 11.05 8.37 4.87
CA VAL A 139 10.44 9.61 4.40
C VAL A 139 9.42 10.12 5.39
N PHE A 140 8.64 9.23 6.04
CA PHE A 140 7.75 9.62 7.13
C PHE A 140 8.55 10.32 8.25
N LYS A 141 9.66 9.71 8.70
CA LYS A 141 10.54 10.33 9.70
C LYS A 141 11.11 11.67 9.24
N LEU A 142 11.56 11.78 7.99
CA LEU A 142 12.09 13.02 7.42
C LEU A 142 11.06 14.17 7.48
N LEU A 143 9.77 13.85 7.30
CA LEU A 143 8.67 14.80 7.35
C LEU A 143 8.05 14.98 8.75
N GLY A 144 8.70 14.43 9.78
CA GLY A 144 8.30 14.60 11.19
C GLY A 144 7.17 13.67 11.64
N ALA A 145 6.77 12.70 10.83
CA ALA A 145 5.80 11.68 11.18
C ALA A 145 6.49 10.43 11.75
N LYS A 146 5.74 9.60 12.46
CA LYS A 146 6.22 8.31 12.96
C LYS A 146 5.96 7.22 11.93
N ASP A 147 6.94 6.36 11.76
CA ASP A 147 6.84 5.14 10.94
C ASP A 147 6.46 3.92 11.80
N LEU A 148 6.85 2.71 11.34
CA LEU A 148 6.54 1.46 12.02
C LEU A 148 7.31 1.25 13.35
N GLY A 149 8.21 2.15 13.72
CA GLY A 149 8.97 2.06 14.98
C GLY A 149 10.10 1.02 14.99
N VAL A 150 10.50 0.53 13.81
CA VAL A 150 11.61 -0.43 13.62
C VAL A 150 12.71 0.19 12.76
N SER A 151 13.77 -0.57 12.49
CA SER A 151 14.80 -0.14 11.54
C SER A 151 14.21 0.07 10.14
N ASN A 152 14.70 1.05 9.39
CA ASN A 152 14.30 1.23 7.98
C ASN A 152 15.16 0.37 7.02
N ASP A 153 15.98 -0.53 7.53
CA ASP A 153 16.71 -1.50 6.73
C ASP A 153 15.81 -2.68 6.36
N TYR A 154 15.07 -2.52 5.27
CA TYR A 154 14.11 -3.51 4.78
C TYR A 154 14.74 -4.86 4.41
N MET A 155 16.07 -4.92 4.25
CA MET A 155 16.79 -6.17 3.99
C MET A 155 17.02 -6.98 5.26
N LYS A 156 17.03 -6.34 6.41
CA LYS A 156 17.27 -6.98 7.72
C LYS A 156 16.00 -7.21 8.52
N GLU A 157 15.04 -6.28 8.42
CA GLU A 157 13.79 -6.39 9.14
C GLU A 157 12.95 -7.56 8.64
N LYS A 158 12.46 -8.36 9.58
CA LYS A 158 11.59 -9.50 9.28
C LYS A 158 10.13 -9.11 9.50
N MET A 159 9.28 -9.50 8.58
CA MET A 159 7.84 -9.34 8.74
C MET A 159 7.39 -9.98 10.07
N PRO A 160 6.66 -9.24 10.92
CA PRO A 160 6.25 -9.74 12.23
C PRO A 160 5.21 -10.88 12.08
N PRO A 161 4.97 -11.64 13.15
CA PRO A 161 3.88 -12.60 13.17
C PRO A 161 2.53 -11.94 12.85
N MET A 162 1.62 -12.73 12.27
CA MET A 162 0.23 -12.35 12.06
C MET A 162 -0.39 -11.74 13.33
N LEU A 163 -1.26 -10.75 13.18
CA LEU A 163 -1.93 -10.01 14.25
C LEU A 163 -1.02 -9.11 15.11
N THR A 164 0.25 -8.95 14.74
CA THR A 164 1.09 -7.94 15.37
C THR A 164 0.62 -6.55 14.93
N ASP A 165 0.30 -5.71 15.90
CA ASP A 165 -0.13 -4.34 15.68
C ASP A 165 1.09 -3.41 15.59
N MET A 166 1.39 -2.88 14.40
CA MET A 166 2.38 -1.81 14.18
C MET A 166 1.62 -0.51 13.90
N LEU A 167 1.00 0.04 14.93
CA LEU A 167 -0.04 1.08 14.86
C LEU A 167 0.31 2.33 15.69
N ASP A 168 1.57 2.56 16.01
CA ASP A 168 1.99 3.69 16.83
C ASP A 168 2.29 4.96 16.05
N GLY A 169 2.52 4.82 14.74
CA GLY A 169 2.85 5.90 13.82
C GLY A 169 1.76 6.24 12.83
N GLU A 170 2.00 7.28 12.05
CA GLU A 170 1.19 7.67 10.88
C GLU A 170 1.32 6.67 9.73
N LEU A 171 2.45 5.96 9.64
CA LEU A 171 2.59 4.79 8.81
C LEU A 171 2.33 3.54 9.66
N ALA A 172 1.41 2.70 9.21
CA ALA A 172 0.97 1.52 9.93
C ALA A 172 1.01 0.26 9.05
N TRP A 173 1.25 -0.87 9.69
CA TRP A 173 1.23 -2.20 9.08
C TRP A 173 0.50 -3.20 9.97
N ARG A 174 -0.34 -4.03 9.36
CA ARG A 174 -0.95 -5.15 10.07
C ARG A 174 -1.34 -6.28 9.12
N GLN A 175 -0.83 -7.49 9.37
CA GLN A 175 -1.35 -8.70 8.75
C GLN A 175 -2.48 -9.27 9.63
N HIS A 176 -3.67 -9.41 9.06
CA HIS A 176 -4.80 -10.02 9.77
C HIS A 176 -4.92 -11.53 9.47
N ASP A 177 -5.73 -12.22 10.24
CA ASP A 177 -5.97 -13.65 10.14
C ASP A 177 -7.10 -14.04 9.17
N GLY A 178 -7.54 -13.13 8.32
CA GLY A 178 -8.52 -13.36 7.26
C GLY A 178 -7.90 -13.61 5.91
N GLY A 179 -8.75 -13.78 4.90
CA GLY A 179 -8.37 -13.94 3.51
C GLY A 179 -8.24 -12.61 2.76
N HIS A 180 -8.64 -12.61 1.49
CA HIS A 180 -8.51 -11.47 0.57
C HIS A 180 -9.57 -10.39 0.84
N THR A 181 -9.42 -9.70 1.95
CA THR A 181 -10.31 -8.65 2.46
C THR A 181 -9.56 -7.79 3.47
N ASP A 182 -10.02 -6.60 3.78
CA ASP A 182 -9.51 -5.76 4.87
C ASP A 182 -10.45 -5.69 6.08
N ALA A 183 -11.66 -6.22 5.94
CA ALA A 183 -12.71 -6.17 6.98
C ALA A 183 -12.21 -6.54 8.40
N PRO A 184 -11.35 -7.56 8.60
CA PRO A 184 -10.84 -7.89 9.93
C PRO A 184 -9.98 -6.79 10.55
N ASN A 185 -9.44 -5.86 9.75
CA ASN A 185 -8.61 -4.76 10.23
C ASN A 185 -9.41 -3.50 10.61
N PHE A 186 -10.69 -3.37 10.26
CA PHE A 186 -11.49 -2.19 10.64
C PHE A 186 -11.51 -1.94 12.14
N LYS A 187 -11.54 -3.00 12.95
CA LYS A 187 -11.48 -2.89 14.42
C LYS A 187 -10.16 -2.29 14.95
N SER A 188 -9.08 -2.37 14.17
CA SER A 188 -7.77 -1.76 14.50
C SER A 188 -7.60 -0.43 13.76
N PHE A 189 -8.03 -0.35 12.50
CA PHE A 189 -7.91 0.83 11.66
C PHE A 189 -8.71 2.03 12.19
N VAL A 190 -9.99 1.84 12.56
CA VAL A 190 -10.84 2.95 13.00
C VAL A 190 -10.32 3.61 14.28
N PRO A 191 -9.96 2.88 15.35
CA PRO A 191 -9.35 3.48 16.54
C PRO A 191 -8.00 4.15 16.24
N TRP A 192 -7.16 3.53 15.41
CA TRP A 192 -5.88 4.10 14.99
C TRP A 192 -6.07 5.42 14.24
N ALA A 193 -6.90 5.47 13.21
CA ALA A 193 -7.16 6.68 12.46
C ALA A 193 -7.77 7.80 13.35
N SER A 194 -8.69 7.43 14.25
CA SER A 194 -9.33 8.37 15.17
C SER A 194 -8.34 9.03 16.13
N LYS A 195 -7.31 8.31 16.57
CA LYS A 195 -6.24 8.83 17.43
C LYS A 195 -5.52 10.04 16.81
N PHE A 196 -5.28 9.98 15.49
CA PHE A 196 -4.58 11.04 14.77
C PHE A 196 -5.54 12.13 14.23
N LEU A 197 -6.70 11.73 13.73
CA LEU A 197 -7.69 12.66 13.16
C LEU A 197 -8.48 13.44 14.22
N LYS A 198 -8.25 13.14 15.51
CA LYS A 198 -8.91 13.80 16.65
C LYS A 198 -10.42 13.91 16.44
N TYR A 199 -11.05 12.75 16.22
CA TYR A 199 -12.50 12.68 16.09
C TYR A 199 -13.11 12.93 17.48
N GLU A 200 -13.73 14.08 17.65
CA GLU A 200 -14.57 14.41 18.80
C GLU A 200 -16.02 14.05 18.46
N ARG A 201 -16.65 13.24 19.29
CA ARG A 201 -18.08 12.90 19.16
C ARG A 201 -18.96 14.07 19.55
#